data_e6694044ec69922569cefb79519187fc
#
_entry.id   e6694044ec69922569cefb79519187fc
#
_cell.length_a   1.000
_cell.length_b   1.000
_cell.length_c   1.000
_cell.angle_alpha   90.00
_cell.angle_beta   90.00
_cell.angle_gamma   90.00
#
_symmetry.space_group_name_H-M   'P 1'
#
loop_
_entity.id
_entity.type
_entity.pdbx_description
1 polymer ?
#
loop_
_entity_poly.entity_id
_entity_poly.type
_entity_poly.pdbx_seq_one_letter_code
_entity_poly.pdbx_strand_id
1 'polypeptide(L)'
;TNAAAAEMRERVETALGKLLDEDPGDKNLERQNTLIHHAKITTIDSFCLNLLREHFHELDLDPGFRVADEGELMLLKADVMKELLEEYYGREDERFIKFVDTYATGRTDGGLEEYILKVWEFSQSNPWPGEWIAACRKELWAGGTGEDRDPMEETAWMKYLIQDVKRQAEEFLDGLYEAADLAAEEDGPQAYAPM
;
A
#
# COMPACT_ATOMS: atom_id res chain seq x y z
N THR A 1 -11.10 3.04 16.09
CA THR A 1 -12.25 2.12 16.04
C THR A 1 -13.56 2.88 16.09
N ASN A 2 -14.66 2.28 15.65
CA ASN A 2 -16.00 2.90 15.73
C ASN A 2 -16.40 3.18 17.19
N ALA A 3 -16.00 2.32 18.14
CA ALA A 3 -16.24 2.52 19.56
C ALA A 3 -15.53 3.78 20.09
N ALA A 4 -14.26 4.01 19.69
CA ALA A 4 -13.53 5.21 20.08
C ALA A 4 -14.16 6.49 19.50
N ALA A 5 -14.65 6.44 18.26
CA ALA A 5 -15.34 7.58 17.66
C ALA A 5 -16.67 7.90 18.39
N ALA A 6 -17.42 6.87 18.79
CA ALA A 6 -18.64 7.02 19.58
C ALA A 6 -18.33 7.63 20.98
N GLU A 7 -17.28 7.14 21.66
CA GLU A 7 -16.83 7.67 22.94
C GLU A 7 -16.39 9.15 22.83
N MET A 8 -15.66 9.49 21.76
CA MET A 8 -15.28 10.90 21.52
C MET A 8 -16.51 11.79 21.35
N ARG A 9 -17.52 11.35 20.63
CA ARG A 9 -18.77 12.08 20.45
C ARG A 9 -19.45 12.31 21.80
N GLU A 10 -19.63 11.26 22.60
CA GLU A 10 -20.26 11.33 23.94
C GLU A 10 -19.50 12.28 24.86
N ARG A 11 -18.17 12.26 24.84
CA ARG A 11 -17.35 13.19 25.61
C ARG A 11 -17.56 14.65 25.23
N VAL A 12 -17.65 14.93 23.90
CA VAL A 12 -17.90 16.27 23.40
C VAL A 12 -19.33 16.73 23.78
N GLU A 13 -20.33 15.87 23.61
CA GLU A 13 -21.72 16.15 24.01
C GLU A 13 -21.81 16.45 25.52
N THR A 14 -21.15 15.65 26.34
CA THR A 14 -21.12 15.85 27.79
C THR A 14 -20.43 17.15 28.16
N ALA A 15 -19.33 17.51 27.49
CA ALA A 15 -18.62 18.75 27.76
C ALA A 15 -19.45 19.98 27.35
N LEU A 16 -20.12 19.93 26.19
CA LEU A 16 -21.01 21.00 25.75
C LEU A 16 -22.21 21.15 26.68
N GLY A 17 -22.79 20.04 27.14
CA GLY A 17 -23.89 20.07 28.12
C GLY A 17 -23.50 20.79 29.42
N LYS A 18 -22.31 20.46 29.96
CA LYS A 18 -21.81 21.13 31.19
C LYS A 18 -21.60 22.64 31.00
N LEU A 19 -21.02 23.05 29.89
CA LEU A 19 -20.83 24.47 29.59
C LEU A 19 -22.16 25.19 29.41
N LEU A 20 -23.15 24.54 28.82
CA LEU A 20 -24.48 25.09 28.67
C LEU A 20 -25.23 25.20 30.02
N ASP A 21 -25.00 24.27 30.95
CA ASP A 21 -25.52 24.34 32.29
C ASP A 21 -24.91 25.51 33.08
N GLU A 22 -23.64 25.84 32.84
CA GLU A 22 -22.92 26.97 33.45
C GLU A 22 -23.35 28.32 32.87
N ASP A 23 -23.63 28.40 31.58
CA ASP A 23 -24.13 29.59 30.87
C ASP A 23 -25.31 29.26 29.95
N PRO A 24 -26.52 29.14 30.49
CA PRO A 24 -27.73 28.79 29.75
C PRO A 24 -28.17 29.83 28.67
N GLY A 25 -27.55 31.00 28.68
CA GLY A 25 -27.87 32.10 27.76
C GLY A 25 -26.93 32.19 26.55
N ASP A 26 -25.88 31.37 26.48
CA ASP A 26 -24.95 31.39 25.36
C ASP A 26 -25.55 30.70 24.11
N LYS A 27 -26.01 31.52 23.18
CA LYS A 27 -26.59 31.07 21.92
C LYS A 27 -25.61 30.28 21.05
N ASN A 28 -24.31 30.48 21.22
CA ASN A 28 -23.33 29.72 20.48
C ASN A 28 -23.23 28.28 21.02
N LEU A 29 -23.22 28.12 22.36
CA LEU A 29 -23.25 26.80 23.00
C LEU A 29 -24.53 26.04 22.66
N GLU A 30 -25.70 26.69 22.67
CA GLU A 30 -26.98 26.08 22.24
C GLU A 30 -26.87 25.57 20.79
N ARG A 31 -26.33 26.41 19.92
CA ARG A 31 -26.13 26.03 18.52
C ARG A 31 -25.15 24.87 18.39
N GLN A 32 -24.02 24.88 19.06
CA GLN A 32 -23.03 23.78 19.02
C GLN A 32 -23.61 22.48 19.56
N ASN A 33 -24.36 22.53 20.65
CA ASN A 33 -25.05 21.36 21.21
C ASN A 33 -26.08 20.77 20.26
N THR A 34 -26.72 21.57 19.42
CA THR A 34 -27.60 21.08 18.35
C THR A 34 -26.80 20.49 17.20
N LEU A 35 -25.70 21.12 16.81
CA LEU A 35 -24.89 20.71 15.67
C LEU A 35 -24.07 19.45 15.91
N ILE A 36 -23.72 19.11 17.16
CA ILE A 36 -22.90 17.95 17.50
C ILE A 36 -23.52 16.63 16.98
N HIS A 37 -24.85 16.55 16.98
CA HIS A 37 -25.55 15.35 16.48
C HIS A 37 -25.38 15.14 14.97
N HIS A 38 -25.07 16.22 14.25
CA HIS A 38 -24.77 16.18 12.80
C HIS A 38 -23.28 16.14 12.50
N ALA A 39 -22.44 16.30 13.53
CA ALA A 39 -20.99 16.25 13.35
C ALA A 39 -20.52 14.83 12.97
N LYS A 40 -19.72 14.76 11.90
CA LYS A 40 -19.18 13.49 11.38
C LYS A 40 -17.96 13.04 12.23
N ILE A 41 -18.19 12.73 13.52
CA ILE A 41 -17.18 12.10 14.39
C ILE A 41 -17.23 10.60 14.16
N THR A 42 -16.40 10.10 13.24
CA THR A 42 -16.41 8.73 12.76
C THR A 42 -14.98 8.26 12.44
N THR A 43 -14.80 6.97 12.15
CA THR A 43 -13.56 6.50 11.51
C THR A 43 -13.46 7.03 10.09
N ILE A 44 -12.23 7.07 9.55
CA ILE A 44 -11.99 7.52 8.19
C ILE A 44 -12.77 6.68 7.16
N ASP A 45 -12.84 5.37 7.35
CA ASP A 45 -13.59 4.48 6.46
C ASP A 45 -15.10 4.80 6.48
N SER A 46 -15.66 5.01 7.69
CA SER A 46 -17.06 5.41 7.82
C SER A 46 -17.33 6.79 7.21
N PHE A 47 -16.37 7.72 7.33
CA PHE A 47 -16.46 9.03 6.67
C PHE A 47 -16.46 8.88 5.15
N CYS A 48 -15.51 8.12 4.59
CA CYS A 48 -15.43 7.86 3.16
C CYS A 48 -16.69 7.18 2.63
N LEU A 49 -17.20 6.17 3.34
CA LEU A 49 -18.44 5.47 2.95
C LEU A 49 -19.64 6.42 2.94
N ASN A 50 -19.76 7.31 3.95
CA ASN A 50 -20.83 8.31 3.98
C ASN A 50 -20.71 9.29 2.82
N LEU A 51 -19.48 9.74 2.52
CA LEU A 51 -19.23 10.63 1.37
C LEU A 51 -19.64 9.97 0.04
N LEU A 52 -19.27 8.70 -0.15
CA LEU A 52 -19.68 7.94 -1.32
C LEU A 52 -21.21 7.80 -1.42
N ARG A 53 -21.90 7.60 -0.29
CA ARG A 53 -23.36 7.53 -0.25
C ARG A 53 -24.06 8.86 -0.48
N GLU A 54 -23.42 9.97 -0.15
CA GLU A 54 -23.95 11.32 -0.45
C GLU A 54 -23.78 11.68 -1.93
N HIS A 55 -22.73 11.16 -2.57
CA HIS A 55 -22.30 11.51 -3.94
C HIS A 55 -22.35 10.32 -4.93
N PHE A 56 -23.11 9.26 -4.62
CA PHE A 56 -23.14 8.04 -5.43
C PHE A 56 -23.49 8.32 -6.91
N HIS A 57 -24.33 9.32 -7.16
CA HIS A 57 -24.79 9.71 -8.49
C HIS A 57 -23.69 10.36 -9.34
N GLU A 58 -22.66 11.00 -8.70
CA GLU A 58 -21.51 11.58 -9.39
C GLU A 58 -20.50 10.49 -9.82
N LEU A 59 -20.55 9.35 -9.15
CA LEU A 59 -19.64 8.22 -9.36
C LEU A 59 -20.27 7.08 -10.17
N ASP A 60 -21.50 7.27 -10.62
CA ASP A 60 -22.29 6.23 -11.33
C ASP A 60 -22.42 4.92 -10.52
N LEU A 61 -22.54 5.04 -9.18
CA LEU A 61 -22.72 3.92 -8.28
C LEU A 61 -24.20 3.62 -8.08
N ASP A 62 -24.55 2.33 -7.93
CA ASP A 62 -25.88 1.94 -7.50
C ASP A 62 -26.17 2.49 -6.09
N PRO A 63 -27.31 3.14 -5.84
CA PRO A 63 -27.65 3.66 -4.51
C PRO A 63 -27.72 2.57 -3.43
N GLY A 64 -27.94 1.33 -3.81
CA GLY A 64 -27.96 0.16 -2.93
C GLY A 64 -26.60 -0.51 -2.75
N PHE A 65 -25.50 0.10 -3.21
CA PHE A 65 -24.17 -0.50 -3.08
C PHE A 65 -23.80 -0.81 -1.62
N ARG A 66 -23.06 -1.88 -1.41
CA ARG A 66 -22.51 -2.28 -0.13
C ARG A 66 -21.01 -2.55 -0.23
N VAL A 67 -20.35 -2.47 0.88
CA VAL A 67 -18.95 -2.93 0.98
C VAL A 67 -18.97 -4.47 1.01
N ALA A 68 -18.19 -5.08 0.13
CA ALA A 68 -18.01 -6.53 0.11
C ALA A 68 -17.23 -7.01 1.34
N ASP A 69 -17.51 -8.21 1.83
CA ASP A 69 -16.67 -8.84 2.82
C ASP A 69 -15.37 -9.40 2.21
N GLU A 70 -14.41 -9.81 3.06
CA GLU A 70 -13.12 -10.32 2.60
C GLU A 70 -13.23 -11.58 1.75
N GLY A 71 -14.20 -12.46 2.08
CA GLY A 71 -14.43 -13.69 1.33
C GLY A 71 -14.97 -13.42 -0.07
N GLU A 72 -15.96 -12.52 -0.17
CA GLU A 72 -16.50 -12.07 -1.45
C GLU A 72 -15.42 -11.40 -2.31
N LEU A 73 -14.57 -10.55 -1.69
CA LEU A 73 -13.50 -9.87 -2.40
C LEU A 73 -12.44 -10.86 -2.90
N MET A 74 -12.10 -11.88 -2.11
CA MET A 74 -11.17 -12.94 -2.51
C MET A 74 -11.68 -13.71 -3.72
N LEU A 75 -12.94 -14.12 -3.70
CA LEU A 75 -13.57 -14.83 -4.82
C LEU A 75 -13.61 -13.96 -6.08
N LEU A 76 -14.01 -12.71 -5.94
CA LEU A 76 -14.04 -11.77 -7.07
C LEU A 76 -12.65 -11.57 -7.68
N LYS A 77 -11.61 -11.40 -6.84
CA LYS A 77 -10.24 -11.28 -7.32
C LYS A 77 -9.78 -12.52 -8.07
N ALA A 78 -10.12 -13.71 -7.58
CA ALA A 78 -9.78 -14.97 -8.24
C ALA A 78 -10.48 -15.13 -9.60
N ASP A 79 -11.76 -14.82 -9.67
CA ASP A 79 -12.52 -14.88 -10.92
C ASP A 79 -11.98 -13.89 -11.96
N VAL A 80 -11.77 -12.63 -11.57
CA VAL A 80 -11.18 -11.60 -12.46
C VAL A 80 -9.77 -11.98 -12.91
N MET A 81 -8.95 -12.54 -12.02
CA MET A 81 -7.60 -12.99 -12.37
C MET A 81 -7.63 -14.11 -13.40
N LYS A 82 -8.52 -15.07 -13.22
CA LYS A 82 -8.69 -16.17 -14.17
C LYS A 82 -9.11 -15.65 -15.54
N GLU A 83 -10.15 -14.81 -15.60
CA GLU A 83 -10.60 -14.19 -16.86
C GLU A 83 -9.48 -13.38 -17.54
N LEU A 84 -8.73 -12.61 -16.75
CA LEU A 84 -7.60 -11.82 -17.25
C LEU A 84 -6.54 -12.71 -17.89
N LEU A 85 -6.12 -13.78 -17.23
CA LEU A 85 -5.11 -14.69 -17.75
C LEU A 85 -5.62 -15.45 -18.99
N GLU A 86 -6.86 -15.93 -18.99
CA GLU A 86 -7.49 -16.57 -20.16
C GLU A 86 -7.49 -15.61 -21.37
N GLU A 87 -7.83 -14.33 -21.17
CA GLU A 87 -7.81 -13.33 -22.22
C GLU A 87 -6.38 -13.11 -22.77
N TYR A 88 -5.39 -12.97 -21.89
CA TYR A 88 -4.00 -12.74 -22.31
C TYR A 88 -3.39 -13.96 -23.00
N TYR A 89 -3.67 -15.18 -22.54
CA TYR A 89 -3.27 -16.40 -23.25
C TYR A 89 -3.94 -16.52 -24.63
N GLY A 90 -5.22 -16.14 -24.71
CA GLY A 90 -5.97 -16.15 -25.97
C GLY A 90 -5.46 -15.15 -27.02
N ARG A 91 -4.70 -14.14 -26.62
CA ARG A 91 -4.09 -13.16 -27.55
C ARG A 91 -2.83 -13.68 -28.24
N GLU A 92 -2.25 -14.77 -27.78
CA GLU A 92 -1.01 -15.38 -28.29
C GLU A 92 0.16 -14.36 -28.42
N ASP A 93 0.22 -13.36 -27.53
CA ASP A 93 1.30 -12.36 -27.54
C ASP A 93 2.61 -13.00 -27.04
N GLU A 94 3.61 -13.07 -27.91
CA GLU A 94 4.94 -13.64 -27.63
C GLU A 94 5.60 -12.95 -26.41
N ARG A 95 5.34 -11.66 -26.18
CA ARG A 95 5.88 -10.94 -25.02
C ARG A 95 5.25 -11.40 -23.72
N PHE A 96 3.94 -11.68 -23.75
CA PHE A 96 3.24 -12.23 -22.60
C PHE A 96 3.73 -13.64 -22.29
N ILE A 97 3.85 -14.50 -23.30
CA ILE A 97 4.37 -15.85 -23.11
C ILE A 97 5.80 -15.83 -22.52
N LYS A 98 6.68 -14.98 -23.05
CA LYS A 98 8.03 -14.82 -22.50
C LYS A 98 8.03 -14.30 -21.07
N PHE A 99 7.10 -13.42 -20.73
CA PHE A 99 6.93 -12.93 -19.36
C PHE A 99 6.48 -14.06 -18.42
N VAL A 100 5.52 -14.87 -18.83
CA VAL A 100 5.06 -16.05 -18.10
C VAL A 100 6.21 -17.03 -17.89
N ASP A 101 6.94 -17.39 -18.94
CA ASP A 101 8.09 -18.30 -18.87
C ASP A 101 9.19 -17.81 -17.91
N THR A 102 9.29 -16.50 -17.74
CA THR A 102 10.29 -15.89 -16.86
C THR A 102 9.86 -15.88 -15.40
N TYR A 103 8.58 -15.60 -15.13
CA TYR A 103 8.07 -15.30 -13.79
C TYR A 103 7.17 -16.38 -13.20
N ALA A 104 6.54 -17.23 -14.00
CA ALA A 104 5.79 -18.37 -13.51
C ALA A 104 6.76 -19.53 -13.19
N THR A 105 7.38 -19.49 -12.03
CA THR A 105 8.42 -20.46 -11.60
C THR A 105 7.86 -21.80 -11.13
N GLY A 106 6.76 -22.28 -11.70
CA GLY A 106 6.10 -23.50 -11.25
C GLY A 106 5.38 -24.25 -12.36
N ARG A 107 4.62 -25.28 -11.97
CA ARG A 107 3.72 -26.00 -12.87
C ARG A 107 2.38 -25.30 -13.06
N THR A 108 2.16 -24.19 -12.37
CA THR A 108 0.90 -23.41 -12.35
C THR A 108 1.21 -21.93 -12.38
N ASP A 109 0.24 -21.13 -12.81
CA ASP A 109 0.35 -19.66 -12.89
C ASP A 109 0.31 -18.96 -11.52
N GLY A 110 0.21 -19.70 -10.43
CA GLY A 110 0.04 -19.15 -9.07
C GLY A 110 1.12 -18.13 -8.67
N GLY A 111 2.36 -18.31 -9.11
CA GLY A 111 3.42 -17.34 -8.87
C GLY A 111 3.20 -16.03 -9.62
N LEU A 112 2.69 -16.10 -10.86
CA LEU A 112 2.36 -14.93 -11.67
C LEU A 112 1.18 -14.16 -11.07
N GLU A 113 0.12 -14.88 -10.68
CA GLU A 113 -1.06 -14.30 -10.02
C GLU A 113 -0.68 -13.54 -8.76
N GLU A 114 0.20 -14.13 -7.93
CA GLU A 114 0.69 -13.49 -6.71
C GLU A 114 1.43 -12.17 -7.00
N TYR A 115 2.29 -12.13 -8.02
CA TYR A 115 2.98 -10.90 -8.42
C TYR A 115 2.01 -9.83 -8.91
N ILE A 116 1.04 -10.20 -9.75
CA ILE A 116 0.04 -9.26 -10.28
C ILE A 116 -0.77 -8.68 -9.12
N LEU A 117 -1.25 -9.52 -8.20
CA LEU A 117 -2.02 -9.07 -7.03
C LEU A 117 -1.20 -8.16 -6.12
N LYS A 118 0.06 -8.48 -5.83
CA LYS A 118 0.94 -7.63 -5.01
C LYS A 118 1.14 -6.24 -5.62
N VAL A 119 1.41 -6.17 -6.93
CA VAL A 119 1.57 -4.89 -7.62
C VAL A 119 0.26 -4.11 -7.61
N TRP A 120 -0.86 -4.78 -7.88
CA TRP A 120 -2.17 -4.16 -7.85
C TRP A 120 -2.52 -3.64 -6.46
N GLU A 121 -2.38 -4.43 -5.41
CA GLU A 121 -2.65 -4.04 -4.02
C GLU A 121 -1.78 -2.86 -3.59
N PHE A 122 -0.49 -2.90 -3.91
CA PHE A 122 0.40 -1.78 -3.61
C PHE A 122 -0.02 -0.50 -4.35
N SER A 123 -0.45 -0.61 -5.60
CA SER A 123 -0.91 0.53 -6.39
C SER A 123 -2.13 1.22 -5.78
N GLN A 124 -3.01 0.45 -5.09
CA GLN A 124 -4.23 0.99 -4.45
C GLN A 124 -3.92 1.93 -3.26
N SER A 125 -2.68 1.94 -2.74
CA SER A 125 -2.26 2.94 -1.76
C SER A 125 -2.08 4.34 -2.33
N ASN A 126 -2.11 4.48 -3.66
CA ASN A 126 -1.99 5.75 -4.37
C ASN A 126 -3.37 6.28 -4.78
N PRO A 127 -3.60 7.61 -4.74
CA PRO A 127 -4.88 8.20 -5.13
C PRO A 127 -5.26 7.91 -6.59
N TRP A 128 -4.27 7.72 -7.46
CA TRP A 128 -4.40 7.47 -8.89
C TRP A 128 -3.57 6.25 -9.29
N PRO A 129 -4.04 5.01 -8.99
CA PRO A 129 -3.28 3.77 -9.20
C PRO A 129 -2.77 3.60 -10.64
N GLY A 130 -3.61 3.90 -11.64
CA GLY A 130 -3.24 3.77 -13.04
C GLY A 130 -2.13 4.74 -13.46
N GLU A 131 -2.17 5.98 -13.01
CA GLU A 131 -1.13 6.97 -13.28
C GLU A 131 0.18 6.61 -12.59
N TRP A 132 0.08 6.11 -11.35
CA TRP A 132 1.25 5.64 -10.61
C TRP A 132 1.94 4.46 -11.33
N ILE A 133 1.19 3.44 -11.76
CA ILE A 133 1.73 2.32 -12.54
C ILE A 133 2.37 2.81 -13.84
N ALA A 134 1.71 3.77 -14.54
CA ALA A 134 2.25 4.34 -15.78
C ALA A 134 3.56 5.11 -15.54
N ALA A 135 3.66 5.85 -14.42
CA ALA A 135 4.87 6.55 -14.02
C ALA A 135 6.01 5.58 -13.69
N CYS A 136 5.74 4.55 -12.87
CA CYS A 136 6.71 3.48 -12.59
C CYS A 136 7.20 2.80 -13.87
N ARG A 137 6.28 2.46 -14.78
CA ARG A 137 6.64 1.88 -16.07
C ARG A 137 7.54 2.82 -16.87
N LYS A 138 7.23 4.12 -16.90
CA LYS A 138 8.05 5.10 -17.60
C LYS A 138 9.46 5.20 -17.00
N GLU A 139 9.58 5.19 -15.68
CA GLU A 139 10.87 5.22 -14.99
C GLU A 139 11.70 3.94 -15.25
N LEU A 140 11.06 2.77 -15.23
CA LEU A 140 11.71 1.50 -15.57
C LEU A 140 12.18 1.45 -17.04
N TRP A 141 11.46 2.14 -17.94
CA TRP A 141 11.73 2.20 -19.37
C TRP A 141 12.31 3.53 -19.83
N ALA A 142 12.78 4.38 -18.93
CA ALA A 142 13.42 5.65 -19.26
C ALA A 142 14.69 5.47 -20.11
N GLY A 143 15.16 4.23 -20.26
CA GLY A 143 16.05 3.85 -21.34
C GLY A 143 15.24 3.54 -22.59
N GLY A 144 15.19 4.43 -23.58
CA GLY A 144 14.49 4.27 -24.86
C GLY A 144 14.71 2.92 -25.56
N THR A 145 13.87 2.61 -26.53
CA THR A 145 14.08 1.47 -27.44
C THR A 145 15.04 1.91 -28.55
N GLY A 146 16.29 1.47 -28.50
CA GLY A 146 17.29 1.78 -29.54
C GLY A 146 18.63 2.30 -29.02
N GLU A 147 19.37 2.99 -29.88
CA GLU A 147 20.70 3.55 -29.59
C GLU A 147 20.67 4.69 -28.54
N ASP A 148 19.50 5.30 -28.28
CA ASP A 148 19.25 6.34 -27.27
C ASP A 148 18.85 5.78 -25.89
N ARG A 149 19.25 4.56 -25.57
CA ARG A 149 18.95 3.91 -24.30
C ARG A 149 19.86 4.51 -23.23
N ASP A 150 19.28 5.18 -22.25
CA ASP A 150 20.03 5.49 -21.03
C ASP A 150 20.58 4.20 -20.43
N PRO A 151 21.85 4.14 -20.07
CA PRO A 151 22.40 2.96 -19.43
C PRO A 151 21.53 2.58 -18.22
N MET A 152 21.22 1.30 -18.09
CA MET A 152 20.40 0.77 -16.98
C MET A 152 20.90 1.27 -15.62
N GLU A 153 22.20 1.52 -15.53
CA GLU A 153 22.89 2.03 -14.36
C GLU A 153 22.51 3.48 -13.99
N GLU A 154 21.99 4.26 -14.95
CA GLU A 154 21.59 5.66 -14.72
C GLU A 154 20.13 5.79 -14.27
N THR A 155 19.34 4.71 -14.33
CA THR A 155 17.97 4.72 -13.86
C THR A 155 17.91 4.96 -12.35
N ALA A 156 16.90 5.68 -11.87
CA ALA A 156 16.76 6.01 -10.46
C ALA A 156 16.72 4.77 -9.57
N TRP A 157 15.95 3.74 -9.99
CA TRP A 157 15.82 2.50 -9.23
C TRP A 157 17.13 1.69 -9.16
N MET A 158 17.96 1.69 -10.23
CA MET A 158 19.26 1.02 -10.22
C MET A 158 20.23 1.72 -9.28
N LYS A 159 20.21 3.05 -9.22
CA LYS A 159 21.02 3.82 -8.25
C LYS A 159 20.65 3.44 -6.82
N TYR A 160 19.37 3.32 -6.51
CA TYR A 160 18.89 2.84 -5.20
C TYR A 160 19.35 1.41 -4.91
N LEU A 161 19.21 0.50 -5.89
CA LEU A 161 19.63 -0.89 -5.74
C LEU A 161 21.14 -0.99 -5.45
N ILE A 162 21.95 -0.28 -6.24
CA ILE A 162 23.42 -0.25 -6.06
C ILE A 162 23.76 0.32 -4.69
N GLN A 163 23.11 1.39 -4.27
CA GLN A 163 23.33 2.00 -2.97
C GLN A 163 22.98 1.06 -1.82
N ASP A 164 21.84 0.35 -1.93
CA ASP A 164 21.42 -0.61 -0.91
C ASP A 164 22.36 -1.83 -0.83
N VAL A 165 22.78 -2.37 -1.97
CA VAL A 165 23.78 -3.45 -2.02
C VAL A 165 25.11 -3.02 -1.40
N LYS A 166 25.59 -1.80 -1.68
CA LYS A 166 26.81 -1.25 -1.06
C LYS A 166 26.67 -1.16 0.45
N ARG A 167 25.55 -0.59 0.94
CA ARG A 167 25.27 -0.50 2.37
C ARG A 167 25.28 -1.87 3.04
N GLN A 168 24.60 -2.85 2.45
CA GLN A 168 24.56 -4.22 2.99
C GLN A 168 25.94 -4.88 3.00
N ALA A 169 26.76 -4.63 1.96
CA ALA A 169 28.12 -5.13 1.90
C ALA A 169 29.01 -4.48 2.97
N GLU A 170 28.89 -3.19 3.21
CA GLU A 170 29.59 -2.47 4.27
C GLU A 170 29.20 -3.00 5.66
N GLU A 171 27.92 -3.11 5.95
CA GLU A 171 27.40 -3.68 7.21
C GLU A 171 27.92 -5.12 7.45
N PHE A 172 27.95 -5.93 6.39
CA PHE A 172 28.49 -7.29 6.46
C PHE A 172 30.00 -7.30 6.75
N LEU A 173 30.76 -6.44 6.10
CA LEU A 173 32.21 -6.29 6.33
C LEU A 173 32.51 -5.83 7.76
N ASP A 174 31.76 -4.85 8.25
CA ASP A 174 31.90 -4.35 9.63
C ASP A 174 31.63 -5.48 10.63
N GLY A 175 30.58 -6.28 10.40
CA GLY A 175 30.30 -7.45 11.22
C GLY A 175 31.39 -8.53 11.17
N LEU A 176 32.04 -8.71 10.02
CA LEU A 176 33.18 -9.62 9.89
C LEU A 176 34.42 -9.09 10.65
N TYR A 177 34.69 -7.79 10.59
CA TYR A 177 35.80 -7.19 11.35
C TYR A 177 35.56 -7.30 12.86
N GLU A 178 34.35 -6.99 13.33
CA GLU A 178 33.97 -7.16 14.72
C GLU A 178 34.12 -8.61 15.19
N ALA A 179 33.66 -9.57 14.38
CA ALA A 179 33.82 -11.00 14.68
C ALA A 179 35.30 -11.41 14.71
N ALA A 180 36.14 -10.88 13.82
CA ALA A 180 37.58 -11.13 13.80
C ALA A 180 38.29 -10.56 15.05
N ASP A 181 37.91 -9.36 15.46
CA ASP A 181 38.43 -8.72 16.67
C ASP A 181 38.07 -9.51 17.93
N LEU A 182 36.79 -9.95 18.05
CA LEU A 182 36.34 -10.80 19.13
C LEU A 182 37.07 -12.16 19.15
N ALA A 183 37.36 -12.74 17.98
CA ALA A 183 38.12 -13.99 17.87
C ALA A 183 39.59 -13.84 18.30
N ALA A 184 40.16 -12.65 18.18
CA ALA A 184 41.52 -12.34 18.54
C ALA A 184 41.69 -12.05 20.05
N GLU A 185 40.63 -11.86 20.82
CA GLU A 185 40.69 -11.66 22.26
C GLU A 185 41.28 -12.88 22.98
N GLU A 186 41.86 -12.68 24.18
CA GLU A 186 42.56 -13.71 24.94
C GLU A 186 41.71 -14.94 25.25
N ASP A 187 40.38 -14.74 25.47
CA ASP A 187 39.38 -15.79 25.68
C ASP A 187 38.58 -16.16 24.42
N GLY A 188 38.93 -15.58 23.27
CA GLY A 188 38.23 -15.76 22.00
C GLY A 188 38.65 -17.06 21.28
N PRO A 189 37.87 -17.49 20.25
CA PRO A 189 38.19 -18.64 19.42
C PRO A 189 39.30 -18.30 18.40
N GLN A 190 40.53 -18.18 18.86
CA GLN A 190 41.71 -17.75 18.09
C GLN A 190 41.94 -18.49 16.76
N ALA A 191 41.36 -19.66 16.58
CA ALA A 191 41.42 -20.42 15.32
C ALA A 191 40.74 -19.65 14.14
N TYR A 192 39.90 -18.67 14.43
CA TYR A 192 39.18 -17.85 13.46
C TYR A 192 39.70 -16.39 13.40
N ALA A 193 40.71 -16.05 14.21
CA ALA A 193 41.35 -14.77 14.11
C ALA A 193 42.13 -14.68 12.78
N PRO A 194 42.09 -13.54 12.07
CA PRO A 194 42.85 -13.36 10.85
C PRO A 194 44.34 -13.46 11.14
N MET A 195 45.08 -14.20 10.30
CA MET A 195 46.52 -14.30 10.36
C MET A 195 47.17 -13.04 9.81
#